data_f1d1ba38624a31b3491bb058dfd43437
#
_entry.id   f1d1ba38624a31b3491bb058dfd43437
#
_cell.length_a   1.000
_cell.length_b   1.000
_cell.length_c   1.000
_cell.angle_alpha   90.00
_cell.angle_beta   90.00
_cell.angle_gamma   90.00
#
_symmetry.space_group_name_H-M   'P 1'
#
loop_
_entity.id
_entity.type
_entity.pdbx_description
1 polymer ?
#
loop_
_entity_poly.entity_id
_entity_poly.type
_entity_poly.pdbx_seq_one_letter_code
_entity_poly.pdbx_strand_id
1 'polypeptide(L)'
;MPAKIVIVGSFNVDLTSYMQRMPGPGETVSGDRFVTGPGGKGSNQAVAAARLGADVTFVGRVGQDVFAPIALNIWQQEGINTAYVVQDPDHSTGVAPIFVDASGENSIVVVLGANLALSRDDVDRARPAIAAADVLITQLEIELDTTAYALQVAREYGVRTI
;
A
#
# COMPACT_ATOMS: atom_id res chain seq x y z
N MET A 1 -13.96 5.32 22.46
CA MET A 1 -13.13 6.01 21.46
C MET A 1 -12.80 5.00 20.36
N PRO A 2 -12.67 5.39 19.09
CA PRO A 2 -12.23 4.49 18.05
C PRO A 2 -10.81 3.95 18.36
N ALA A 3 -10.54 2.71 17.93
CA ALA A 3 -9.20 2.15 18.02
C ALA A 3 -8.24 2.93 17.14
N LYS A 4 -7.06 3.28 17.64
CA LYS A 4 -6.01 3.95 16.90
C LYS A 4 -5.09 2.91 16.27
N ILE A 5 -5.02 2.91 14.95
CA ILE A 5 -4.23 1.94 14.19
C ILE A 5 -3.19 2.68 13.34
N VAL A 6 -1.94 2.30 13.48
CA VAL A 6 -0.87 2.73 12.56
C VAL A 6 -0.57 1.59 11.60
N ILE A 7 -0.57 1.90 10.31
CA ILE A 7 -0.18 0.96 9.26
C ILE A 7 1.10 1.45 8.62
N VAL A 8 2.15 0.64 8.72
CA VAL A 8 3.42 0.84 8.02
C VAL A 8 3.45 -0.13 6.85
N GLY A 9 3.33 0.38 5.62
CA GLY A 9 3.15 -0.55 4.50
C GLY A 9 3.06 0.08 3.13
N SER A 10 2.62 -0.76 2.19
CA SER A 10 2.62 -0.53 0.76
C SER A 10 1.34 0.11 0.23
N PHE A 11 1.51 0.80 -0.90
CA PHE A 11 0.45 1.13 -1.84
C PHE A 11 0.87 0.72 -3.25
N ASN A 12 -0.04 0.10 -3.98
CA ASN A 12 0.14 -0.18 -5.40
C ASN A 12 -1.10 0.29 -6.18
N VAL A 13 -0.92 0.66 -7.44
CA VAL A 13 -2.04 0.83 -8.36
C VAL A 13 -2.28 -0.47 -9.09
N ASP A 14 -3.47 -1.02 -8.97
CA ASP A 14 -3.89 -2.19 -9.73
C ASP A 14 -4.26 -1.74 -11.16
N LEU A 15 -3.59 -2.32 -12.16
CA LEU A 15 -3.77 -2.08 -13.59
C LEU A 15 -4.35 -3.36 -14.21
N THR A 16 -5.68 -3.52 -14.12
CA THR A 16 -6.33 -4.78 -14.49
C THR A 16 -6.82 -4.76 -15.93
N SER A 17 -6.31 -5.69 -16.75
CA SER A 17 -6.74 -5.94 -18.12
C SER A 17 -7.49 -7.27 -18.19
N TYR A 18 -8.71 -7.24 -18.71
CA TYR A 18 -9.53 -8.44 -18.96
C TYR A 18 -9.41 -8.84 -20.42
N MET A 19 -9.33 -10.16 -20.68
CA MET A 19 -9.15 -10.70 -22.02
C MET A 19 -9.72 -12.12 -22.12
N GLN A 20 -9.89 -12.63 -23.35
CA GLN A 20 -10.43 -13.98 -23.57
C GLN A 20 -9.42 -15.06 -23.17
N ARG A 21 -8.13 -14.83 -23.37
CA ARG A 21 -7.04 -15.72 -22.99
C ARG A 21 -5.74 -14.96 -22.76
N MET A 22 -4.85 -15.52 -21.98
CA MET A 22 -3.51 -14.97 -21.79
C MET A 22 -2.70 -15.00 -23.09
N PRO A 23 -1.88 -13.94 -23.39
CA PRO A 23 -0.95 -13.97 -24.51
C PRO A 23 0.19 -14.94 -24.24
N GLY A 24 0.64 -15.66 -25.26
CA GLY A 24 1.91 -16.40 -25.24
C GLY A 24 3.12 -15.47 -25.45
N PRO A 25 4.35 -15.98 -25.30
CA PRO A 25 5.57 -15.21 -25.58
C PRO A 25 5.57 -14.62 -26.99
N GLY A 26 5.77 -13.29 -27.09
CA GLY A 26 5.81 -12.56 -28.37
C GLY A 26 4.43 -12.36 -29.03
N GLU A 27 3.34 -12.74 -28.39
CA GLU A 27 1.98 -12.60 -28.89
C GLU A 27 1.31 -11.30 -28.41
N THR A 28 0.48 -10.72 -29.28
CA THR A 28 -0.44 -9.62 -28.93
C THR A 28 -1.87 -10.14 -28.98
N VAL A 29 -2.64 -9.95 -27.91
CA VAL A 29 -4.07 -10.22 -27.85
C VAL A 29 -4.86 -8.94 -27.58
N SER A 30 -6.08 -8.86 -28.07
CA SER A 30 -6.99 -7.77 -27.74
C SER A 30 -7.59 -8.00 -26.35
N GLY A 31 -7.58 -6.97 -25.50
CA GLY A 31 -8.32 -6.98 -24.24
C GLY A 31 -9.76 -6.47 -24.42
N ASP A 32 -10.64 -6.90 -23.52
CA ASP A 32 -12.07 -6.56 -23.54
C ASP A 32 -12.36 -5.34 -22.66
N ARG A 33 -11.61 -5.17 -21.56
CA ARG A 33 -11.80 -4.10 -20.56
C ARG A 33 -10.51 -3.80 -19.83
N PHE A 34 -10.32 -2.52 -19.46
CA PHE A 34 -9.26 -2.07 -18.59
C PHE A 34 -9.82 -1.31 -17.39
N VAL A 35 -9.28 -1.58 -16.20
CA VAL A 35 -9.68 -0.91 -14.94
C VAL A 35 -8.43 -0.56 -14.15
N THR A 36 -8.41 0.62 -13.57
CA THR A 36 -7.40 1.02 -12.57
C THR A 36 -8.06 1.14 -11.21
N GLY A 37 -7.35 0.77 -10.16
CA GLY A 37 -7.84 0.88 -8.79
C GLY A 37 -6.74 0.99 -7.75
N PRO A 38 -7.09 1.46 -6.54
CA PRO A 38 -6.17 1.42 -5.42
C PRO A 38 -5.97 -0.02 -4.95
N GLY A 39 -4.72 -0.40 -4.70
CA GLY A 39 -4.30 -1.69 -4.19
C GLY A 39 -3.13 -1.54 -3.22
N GLY A 40 -2.36 -2.62 -3.05
CA GLY A 40 -1.32 -2.74 -2.04
C GLY A 40 -1.85 -3.23 -0.69
N LYS A 41 -1.17 -4.21 -0.09
CA LYS A 41 -1.64 -4.86 1.15
C LYS A 41 -1.78 -3.88 2.31
N GLY A 42 -0.83 -2.93 2.43
CA GLY A 42 -0.87 -1.88 3.45
C GLY A 42 -2.09 -0.98 3.30
N SER A 43 -2.29 -0.44 2.11
CA SER A 43 -3.42 0.45 1.82
C SER A 43 -4.77 -0.27 1.97
N ASN A 44 -4.88 -1.52 1.51
CA ASN A 44 -6.11 -2.31 1.65
C ASN A 44 -6.48 -2.52 3.13
N GLN A 45 -5.49 -2.78 4.00
CA GLN A 45 -5.71 -2.90 5.44
C GLN A 45 -6.10 -1.55 6.08
N ALA A 46 -5.48 -0.44 5.63
CA ALA A 46 -5.81 0.90 6.11
C ALA A 46 -7.26 1.27 5.79
N VAL A 47 -7.68 1.07 4.55
CA VAL A 47 -9.06 1.32 4.11
C VAL A 47 -10.05 0.43 4.86
N ALA A 48 -9.74 -0.86 5.01
CA ALA A 48 -10.60 -1.78 5.75
C ALA A 48 -10.76 -1.36 7.23
N ALA A 49 -9.66 -1.00 7.89
CA ALA A 49 -9.69 -0.54 9.29
C ALA A 49 -10.48 0.77 9.45
N ALA A 50 -10.28 1.74 8.55
CA ALA A 50 -11.02 3.01 8.57
C ALA A 50 -12.52 2.79 8.37
N ARG A 51 -12.93 1.96 7.42
CA ARG A 51 -14.34 1.58 7.19
C ARG A 51 -14.98 0.85 8.37
N LEU A 52 -14.18 0.16 9.17
CA LEU A 52 -14.62 -0.47 10.42
C LEU A 52 -14.65 0.51 11.62
N GLY A 53 -14.36 1.78 11.38
CA GLY A 53 -14.46 2.85 12.38
C GLY A 53 -13.20 3.09 13.20
N ALA A 54 -12.03 2.60 12.78
CA ALA A 54 -10.77 2.91 13.42
C ALA A 54 -10.26 4.32 13.01
N ASP A 55 -9.48 4.94 13.91
CA ASP A 55 -8.66 6.12 13.63
C ASP A 55 -7.31 5.64 13.04
N VAL A 56 -7.16 5.78 11.73
CA VAL A 56 -6.04 5.18 10.99
C VAL A 56 -5.01 6.20 10.58
N THR A 57 -3.74 5.93 10.88
CA THR A 57 -2.58 6.65 10.34
C THR A 57 -1.80 5.73 9.43
N PHE A 58 -1.51 6.19 8.20
CA PHE A 58 -0.72 5.47 7.22
C PHE A 58 0.70 6.03 7.14
N VAL A 59 1.69 5.12 7.17
CA VAL A 59 3.12 5.39 6.98
C VAL A 59 3.57 4.63 5.75
N GLY A 60 3.99 5.34 4.72
CA GLY A 60 4.34 4.73 3.44
C GLY A 60 4.93 5.72 2.44
N ARG A 61 5.26 5.22 1.26
CA ARG A 61 5.75 6.05 0.15
C ARG A 61 4.95 5.80 -1.12
N VAL A 62 4.75 6.87 -1.89
CA VAL A 62 4.26 6.87 -3.27
C VAL A 62 5.20 7.70 -4.11
N GLY A 63 5.22 7.54 -5.42
CA GLY A 63 6.04 8.37 -6.31
C GLY A 63 5.47 9.78 -6.48
N GLN A 64 6.25 10.68 -7.12
CA GLN A 64 5.75 11.96 -7.63
C GLN A 64 5.31 11.79 -9.10
N ASP A 65 4.27 10.97 -9.33
CA ASP A 65 3.83 10.55 -10.66
C ASP A 65 2.30 10.61 -10.81
N VAL A 66 1.81 10.20 -11.98
CA VAL A 66 0.38 10.21 -12.31
C VAL A 66 -0.45 9.22 -11.48
N PHE A 67 0.17 8.29 -10.78
CA PHE A 67 -0.49 7.27 -9.98
C PHE A 67 -0.65 7.68 -8.50
N ALA A 68 0.22 8.53 -7.97
CA ALA A 68 0.14 9.00 -6.59
C ALA A 68 -1.23 9.58 -6.20
N PRO A 69 -1.93 10.35 -7.06
CA PRO A 69 -3.26 10.86 -6.75
C PRO A 69 -4.30 9.77 -6.43
N ILE A 70 -4.15 8.56 -6.98
CA ILE A 70 -5.07 7.44 -6.68
C ILE A 70 -4.97 7.06 -5.20
N ALA A 71 -3.74 6.99 -4.66
CA ALA A 71 -3.49 6.74 -3.25
C ALA A 71 -4.04 7.85 -2.36
N LEU A 72 -3.64 9.09 -2.66
CA LEU A 72 -3.99 10.25 -1.84
C LEU A 72 -5.51 10.47 -1.79
N ASN A 73 -6.21 10.27 -2.90
CA ASN A 73 -7.66 10.41 -2.98
C ASN A 73 -8.40 9.35 -2.16
N ILE A 74 -8.03 8.07 -2.27
CA ILE A 74 -8.71 7.02 -1.48
C ILE A 74 -8.46 7.22 0.01
N TRP A 75 -7.24 7.55 0.43
CA TRP A 75 -6.95 7.79 1.83
C TRP A 75 -7.69 9.01 2.38
N GLN A 76 -7.79 10.08 1.60
CA GLN A 76 -8.58 11.27 1.97
C GLN A 76 -10.08 10.94 2.11
N GLN A 77 -10.64 10.19 1.15
CA GLN A 77 -12.06 9.79 1.18
C GLN A 77 -12.40 8.92 2.39
N GLU A 78 -11.48 8.07 2.83
CA GLU A 78 -11.65 7.19 3.98
C GLU A 78 -11.21 7.84 5.30
N GLY A 79 -10.81 9.12 5.30
CA GLY A 79 -10.40 9.85 6.50
C GLY A 79 -9.09 9.35 7.12
N ILE A 80 -8.23 8.70 6.35
CA ILE A 80 -6.95 8.17 6.82
C ILE A 80 -5.95 9.32 6.95
N ASN A 81 -5.26 9.40 8.09
CA ASN A 81 -4.19 10.36 8.32
C ASN A 81 -2.94 9.99 7.51
N THR A 82 -2.56 10.85 6.57
CA THR A 82 -1.42 10.68 5.66
C THR A 82 -0.22 11.58 5.99
N ALA A 83 -0.14 12.15 7.19
CA ALA A 83 0.94 13.07 7.60
C ALA A 83 2.35 12.43 7.50
N TYR A 84 2.43 11.11 7.48
CA TYR A 84 3.66 10.32 7.36
C TYR A 84 3.82 9.63 6.01
N VAL A 85 3.04 10.02 5.01
CA VAL A 85 3.23 9.57 3.63
C VAL A 85 4.23 10.47 2.92
N VAL A 86 5.22 9.87 2.28
CA VAL A 86 6.23 10.57 1.48
C VAL A 86 5.90 10.42 0.00
N GLN A 87 5.91 11.53 -0.72
CA GLN A 87 5.95 11.51 -2.17
C GLN A 87 7.42 11.53 -2.61
N ASP A 88 7.87 10.37 -3.11
CA ASP A 88 9.26 10.12 -3.47
C ASP A 88 9.55 10.67 -4.88
N PRO A 89 10.56 11.55 -5.06
CA PRO A 89 10.88 12.10 -6.37
C PRO A 89 11.65 11.13 -7.28
N ASP A 90 12.29 10.12 -6.69
CA ASP A 90 13.25 9.27 -7.40
C ASP A 90 12.68 7.89 -7.77
N HIS A 91 11.57 7.49 -7.11
CA HIS A 91 10.94 6.19 -7.33
C HIS A 91 9.48 6.35 -7.76
N SER A 92 9.04 5.51 -8.70
CA SER A 92 7.64 5.47 -9.12
C SER A 92 6.73 4.95 -8.01
N THR A 93 5.47 5.34 -8.03
CA THR A 93 4.43 4.64 -7.26
C THR A 93 4.41 3.15 -7.62
N GLY A 94 4.19 2.29 -6.64
CA GLY A 94 4.04 0.86 -6.87
C GLY A 94 2.88 0.57 -7.82
N VAL A 95 3.07 -0.36 -8.74
CA VAL A 95 2.04 -0.79 -9.71
C VAL A 95 1.94 -2.30 -9.77
N ALA A 96 0.73 -2.80 -10.01
CA ALA A 96 0.43 -4.20 -10.24
C ALA A 96 -0.34 -4.37 -11.56
N PRO A 97 0.34 -4.56 -12.71
CA PRO A 97 -0.29 -5.10 -13.91
C PRO A 97 -0.93 -6.46 -13.61
N ILE A 98 -2.25 -6.56 -13.80
CA ILE A 98 -3.06 -7.74 -13.54
C ILE A 98 -3.75 -8.13 -14.84
N PHE A 99 -3.56 -9.34 -15.26
CA PHE A 99 -4.21 -9.92 -16.42
C PHE A 99 -5.23 -10.96 -15.97
N VAL A 100 -6.47 -10.85 -16.43
CA VAL A 100 -7.55 -11.77 -16.06
C VAL A 100 -8.15 -12.33 -17.33
N ASP A 101 -8.19 -13.65 -17.46
CA ASP A 101 -8.79 -14.32 -18.61
C ASP A 101 -10.28 -14.64 -18.42
N ALA A 102 -10.91 -15.21 -19.45
CA ALA A 102 -12.34 -15.55 -19.44
C ALA A 102 -12.71 -16.63 -18.40
N SER A 103 -11.76 -17.42 -17.92
CA SER A 103 -11.98 -18.41 -16.85
C SER A 103 -11.91 -17.80 -15.44
N GLY A 104 -11.45 -16.53 -15.33
CA GLY A 104 -11.20 -15.85 -14.05
C GLY A 104 -9.81 -16.10 -13.48
N GLU A 105 -8.95 -16.87 -14.18
CA GLU A 105 -7.54 -17.02 -13.80
C GLU A 105 -6.79 -15.71 -14.01
N ASN A 106 -5.88 -15.38 -13.09
CA ASN A 106 -5.10 -14.18 -13.16
C ASN A 106 -3.60 -14.44 -13.21
N SER A 107 -2.88 -13.48 -13.81
CA SER A 107 -1.42 -13.37 -13.76
C SER A 107 -1.07 -11.95 -13.37
N ILE A 108 -0.18 -11.81 -12.39
CA ILE A 108 0.15 -10.51 -11.80
C ILE A 108 1.65 -10.29 -11.82
N VAL A 109 2.05 -9.10 -12.25
CA VAL A 109 3.42 -8.62 -12.08
C VAL A 109 3.37 -7.46 -11.09
N VAL A 110 4.16 -7.51 -10.01
CA VAL A 110 4.23 -6.42 -9.04
C VAL A 110 5.56 -5.68 -9.19
N VAL A 111 5.49 -4.37 -9.37
CA VAL A 111 6.64 -3.47 -9.31
C VAL A 111 6.46 -2.58 -8.10
N LEU A 112 7.20 -2.83 -7.04
CA LEU A 112 6.98 -2.20 -5.74
C LEU A 112 7.38 -0.71 -5.70
N GLY A 113 8.31 -0.27 -6.55
CA GLY A 113 8.68 1.15 -6.69
C GLY A 113 9.01 1.81 -5.35
N ALA A 114 8.39 2.95 -5.07
CA ALA A 114 8.60 3.73 -3.84
C ALA A 114 8.33 2.95 -2.54
N ASN A 115 7.58 1.84 -2.57
CA ASN A 115 7.38 1.00 -1.39
C ASN A 115 8.71 0.45 -0.85
N LEU A 116 9.67 0.12 -1.75
CA LEU A 116 11.00 -0.36 -1.35
C LEU A 116 11.92 0.76 -0.84
N ALA A 117 11.59 2.01 -1.11
CA ALA A 117 12.32 3.16 -0.59
C ALA A 117 11.85 3.58 0.82
N LEU A 118 10.77 2.99 1.35
CA LEU A 118 10.33 3.25 2.72
C LEU A 118 11.43 2.87 3.70
N SER A 119 11.86 3.83 4.52
CA SER A 119 13.07 3.73 5.33
C SER A 119 12.79 3.73 6.84
N ARG A 120 13.82 3.42 7.62
CA ARG A 120 13.79 3.57 9.09
C ARG A 120 13.53 5.03 9.50
N ASP A 121 14.07 6.01 8.77
CA ASP A 121 13.84 7.43 9.05
C ASP A 121 12.36 7.81 8.87
N ASP A 122 11.65 7.18 7.93
CA ASP A 122 10.20 7.38 7.77
C ASP A 122 9.43 6.82 8.97
N VAL A 123 9.85 5.67 9.48
CA VAL A 123 9.28 5.07 10.69
C VAL A 123 9.59 5.94 11.91
N ASP A 124 10.80 6.48 12.02
CA ASP A 124 11.19 7.36 13.13
C ASP A 124 10.38 8.65 13.16
N ARG A 125 10.09 9.24 12.01
CA ARG A 125 9.17 10.39 11.92
C ARG A 125 7.77 10.06 12.43
N ALA A 126 7.33 8.82 12.27
CA ALA A 126 6.02 8.36 12.71
C ALA A 126 5.98 7.88 14.18
N ARG A 127 7.11 7.89 14.94
CA ARG A 127 7.16 7.46 16.35
C ARG A 127 6.07 8.08 17.23
N PRO A 128 5.71 9.37 17.09
CA PRO A 128 4.62 9.94 17.92
C PRO A 128 3.27 9.29 17.66
N ALA A 129 2.96 8.95 16.39
CA ALA A 129 1.73 8.25 16.04
C ALA A 129 1.78 6.79 16.50
N ILE A 130 2.93 6.12 16.34
CA ILE A 130 3.13 4.73 16.79
C ILE A 130 2.94 4.64 18.31
N ALA A 131 3.57 5.54 19.08
CA ALA A 131 3.48 5.54 20.54
C ALA A 131 2.03 5.77 21.06
N ALA A 132 1.19 6.43 20.28
CA ALA A 132 -0.20 6.73 20.63
C ALA A 132 -1.19 5.66 20.09
N ALA A 133 -0.71 4.65 19.37
CA ALA A 133 -1.55 3.64 18.73
C ALA A 133 -1.92 2.49 19.70
N ASP A 134 -3.07 1.86 19.46
CA ASP A 134 -3.44 0.61 20.08
C ASP A 134 -2.80 -0.58 19.36
N VAL A 135 -2.64 -0.46 18.02
CA VAL A 135 -2.11 -1.53 17.16
C VAL A 135 -1.26 -0.93 16.03
N LEU A 136 -0.12 -1.56 15.75
CA LEU A 136 0.64 -1.36 14.51
C LEU A 136 0.47 -2.59 13.63
N ILE A 137 0.15 -2.37 12.36
CA ILE A 137 0.01 -3.42 11.34
C ILE A 137 1.05 -3.19 10.25
N THR A 138 1.69 -4.28 9.79
CA THR A 138 2.62 -4.24 8.65
C THR A 138 2.47 -5.50 7.79
N GLN A 139 3.12 -5.52 6.62
CA GLN A 139 3.05 -6.61 5.64
C GLN A 139 4.43 -6.81 5.01
N LEU A 140 4.53 -7.64 3.97
CA LEU A 140 5.79 -8.00 3.31
C LEU A 140 5.87 -7.45 1.87
N GLU A 141 5.39 -6.22 1.65
CA GLU A 141 5.50 -5.48 0.38
C GLU A 141 6.36 -4.21 0.50
N ILE A 142 7.13 -4.11 1.58
CA ILE A 142 8.19 -3.12 1.82
C ILE A 142 9.45 -3.88 2.22
N GLU A 143 10.57 -3.20 2.35
CA GLU A 143 11.82 -3.83 2.79
C GLU A 143 11.65 -4.53 4.15
N LEU A 144 12.14 -5.76 4.26
CA LEU A 144 12.04 -6.57 5.49
C LEU A 144 12.72 -5.90 6.68
N ASP A 145 13.83 -5.19 6.43
CA ASP A 145 14.54 -4.43 7.47
C ASP A 145 13.67 -3.32 8.04
N THR A 146 12.97 -2.57 7.19
CA THR A 146 12.03 -1.51 7.60
C THR A 146 10.83 -2.10 8.33
N THR A 147 10.30 -3.24 7.84
CA THR A 147 9.22 -3.98 8.51
C THR A 147 9.62 -4.38 9.92
N ALA A 148 10.78 -5.03 10.06
CA ALA A 148 11.31 -5.46 11.36
C ALA A 148 11.53 -4.27 12.31
N TYR A 149 12.05 -3.17 11.78
CA TYR A 149 12.27 -1.95 12.54
C TYR A 149 10.95 -1.33 13.05
N ALA A 150 9.92 -1.26 12.21
CA ALA A 150 8.61 -0.77 12.63
C ALA A 150 8.01 -1.59 13.76
N LEU A 151 8.13 -2.93 13.68
CA LEU A 151 7.69 -3.83 14.75
C LEU A 151 8.50 -3.63 16.04
N GLN A 152 9.82 -3.39 15.94
CA GLN A 152 10.67 -3.08 17.08
C GLN A 152 10.22 -1.78 17.75
N VAL A 153 10.03 -0.70 16.98
CA VAL A 153 9.58 0.60 17.49
C VAL A 153 8.23 0.47 18.21
N ALA A 154 7.27 -0.26 17.63
CA ALA A 154 5.98 -0.50 18.27
C ALA A 154 6.14 -1.21 19.63
N ARG A 155 7.03 -2.21 19.71
CA ARG A 155 7.31 -2.94 20.96
C ARG A 155 7.96 -2.05 22.02
N GLU A 156 8.81 -1.09 21.65
CA GLU A 156 9.42 -0.12 22.58
C GLU A 156 8.35 0.68 23.34
N TYR A 157 7.20 0.94 22.69
CA TYR A 157 6.05 1.65 23.28
C TYR A 157 4.97 0.72 23.84
N GLY A 158 5.16 -0.60 23.81
CA GLY A 158 4.16 -1.56 24.28
C GLY A 158 2.93 -1.69 23.38
N VAL A 159 3.04 -1.23 22.12
CA VAL A 159 1.97 -1.28 21.12
C VAL A 159 1.85 -2.69 20.56
N ARG A 160 0.61 -3.20 20.46
CA ARG A 160 0.35 -4.51 19.82
C ARG A 160 0.75 -4.48 18.35
N THR A 161 1.33 -5.57 17.87
CA THR A 161 1.76 -5.70 16.47
C THR A 161 1.05 -6.86 15.76
N ILE A 162 0.74 -6.68 14.49
CA ILE A 162 0.15 -7.66 13.57
C ILE A 162 0.95 -7.66 12.27
#